data_cfb5e31c773866568b96751a40b19a9b
#
_entry.id   cfb5e31c773866568b96751a40b19a9b
#
_cell.length_a   1.000
_cell.length_b   1.000
_cell.length_c   1.000
_cell.angle_alpha   90.00
_cell.angle_beta   90.00
_cell.angle_gamma   90.00
#
_symmetry.space_group_name_H-M   'P 1'
#
loop_
_entity.id
_entity.type
_entity.pdbx_description
1 polymer ?
#
loop_
_entity_poly.entity_id
_entity_poly.type
_entity_poly.pdbx_seq_one_letter_code
_entity_poly.pdbx_strand_id
1 'polypeptide(L)'
;MKVKEICDYSGSTLLGMNGGMVESPDSKRIIYARKADLTKSETEIWICDRDFENHRKVYDVHCGNHNGPSATFITNSLIVFRDVEFDGIAGKEPSICVFRILDVDTGEVKYKIHGKESHCAENGKYPFSISTEYLDKNPDYPEINSCGIYILDVESGKITLVATEEDILNMVREHGLTPNEHTASVSHVQLNPSATAVMMRLGVKDCPVFGA
;
A
#
# COMPACT_ATOMS: atom_id res chain seq x y z
N MET A 1 -27.84 17.58 -9.86
CA MET A 1 -26.59 16.78 -9.91
C MET A 1 -26.70 15.87 -11.12
N LYS A 2 -25.74 15.94 -12.05
CA LYS A 2 -25.70 15.01 -13.20
C LYS A 2 -24.81 13.85 -12.80
N VAL A 3 -25.32 12.63 -12.87
CA VAL A 3 -24.51 11.41 -12.71
C VAL A 3 -24.01 11.03 -14.10
N LYS A 4 -22.68 10.90 -14.25
CA LYS A 4 -22.05 10.40 -15.47
C LYS A 4 -21.64 8.95 -15.20
N GLU A 5 -22.07 8.02 -16.04
CA GLU A 5 -21.53 6.67 -16.05
C GLU A 5 -20.11 6.73 -16.61
N ILE A 6 -19.14 6.19 -15.86
CA ILE A 6 -17.72 6.35 -16.17
C ILE A 6 -17.22 5.23 -17.09
N CYS A 7 -17.84 4.05 -17.04
CA CYS A 7 -17.51 2.91 -17.91
C CYS A 7 -18.68 1.94 -18.02
N ASP A 8 -18.76 1.25 -19.14
CA ASP A 8 -19.70 0.17 -19.46
C ASP A 8 -19.17 -1.23 -19.06
N TYR A 9 -18.27 -1.27 -18.10
CA TYR A 9 -17.57 -2.46 -17.69
C TYR A 9 -18.47 -3.35 -16.81
N SER A 10 -18.61 -4.62 -17.19
CA SER A 10 -19.50 -5.57 -16.51
C SER A 10 -18.95 -6.16 -15.19
N GLY A 11 -17.69 -5.90 -14.87
CA GLY A 11 -17.05 -6.31 -13.63
C GLY A 11 -17.17 -5.26 -12.51
N SER A 12 -16.30 -5.36 -11.50
CA SER A 12 -16.18 -4.36 -10.44
C SER A 12 -15.12 -3.32 -10.76
N THR A 13 -15.44 -2.07 -10.49
CA THR A 13 -14.47 -0.97 -10.46
C THR A 13 -14.22 -0.57 -9.01
N LEU A 14 -12.95 -0.55 -8.61
CA LEU A 14 -12.52 -0.24 -7.26
C LEU A 14 -11.70 1.04 -7.28
N LEU A 15 -12.11 2.01 -6.47
CA LEU A 15 -11.30 3.19 -6.15
C LEU A 15 -10.36 2.87 -5.00
N GLY A 16 -9.29 3.65 -4.85
CA GLY A 16 -8.40 3.53 -3.71
C GLY A 16 -9.16 3.62 -2.39
N MET A 17 -8.78 2.79 -1.43
CA MET A 17 -9.39 2.74 -0.11
C MET A 17 -8.48 3.33 0.97
N ASN A 18 -9.07 3.63 2.14
CA ASN A 18 -8.35 4.05 3.35
C ASN A 18 -7.52 5.34 3.22
N GLY A 19 -8.02 6.32 2.46
CA GLY A 19 -7.38 7.64 2.34
C GLY A 19 -6.28 7.72 1.27
N GLY A 20 -6.10 6.68 0.46
CA GLY A 20 -5.19 6.74 -0.69
C GLY A 20 -5.62 7.81 -1.70
N MET A 21 -4.65 8.52 -2.25
CA MET A 21 -4.88 9.55 -3.27
C MET A 21 -5.19 8.90 -4.62
N VAL A 22 -6.47 8.81 -4.95
CA VAL A 22 -6.94 8.30 -6.26
C VAL A 22 -6.75 9.33 -7.37
N GLU A 23 -6.67 10.60 -7.04
CA GLU A 23 -6.37 11.71 -7.93
C GLU A 23 -4.88 12.05 -7.82
N SER A 24 -4.22 12.33 -8.97
CA SER A 24 -2.82 12.78 -8.97
C SER A 24 -2.70 14.14 -8.28
N PRO A 25 -1.54 14.46 -7.66
CA PRO A 25 -1.35 15.74 -6.96
C PRO A 25 -1.65 16.98 -7.81
N ASP A 26 -1.43 16.92 -9.12
CA ASP A 26 -1.75 18.00 -10.07
C ASP A 26 -3.21 17.97 -10.54
N SER A 27 -4.03 17.07 -10.01
CA SER A 27 -5.45 16.91 -10.33
C SER A 27 -5.78 16.63 -11.80
N LYS A 28 -4.85 16.03 -12.54
CA LYS A 28 -5.06 15.74 -13.97
C LYS A 28 -5.49 14.31 -14.24
N ARG A 29 -5.14 13.38 -13.34
CA ARG A 29 -5.33 11.94 -13.55
C ARG A 29 -6.08 11.31 -12.38
N ILE A 30 -6.81 10.25 -12.69
CA ILE A 30 -7.50 9.40 -11.69
C ILE A 30 -7.03 7.97 -11.89
N ILE A 31 -6.74 7.28 -10.77
CA ILE A 31 -6.39 5.86 -10.74
C ILE A 31 -7.57 5.05 -10.19
N TYR A 32 -7.78 3.88 -10.78
CA TYR A 32 -8.79 2.92 -10.33
C TYR A 32 -8.40 1.50 -10.74
N ALA A 33 -9.01 0.53 -10.10
CA ALA A 33 -8.81 -0.88 -10.44
C ALA A 33 -10.08 -1.46 -11.08
N ARG A 34 -9.88 -2.39 -12.01
CA ARG A 34 -10.95 -3.21 -12.62
C ARG A 34 -10.73 -4.67 -12.31
N LYS A 35 -11.79 -5.33 -11.89
CA LYS A 35 -11.80 -6.76 -11.62
C LYS A 35 -12.92 -7.43 -12.39
N ALA A 36 -12.57 -8.15 -13.45
CA ALA A 36 -13.53 -8.80 -14.35
C ALA A 36 -14.29 -9.93 -13.66
N ASP A 37 -13.62 -10.69 -12.80
CA ASP A 37 -14.18 -11.82 -12.07
C ASP A 37 -13.84 -11.68 -10.58
N LEU A 38 -14.86 -11.44 -9.77
CA LEU A 38 -14.70 -11.25 -8.32
C LEU A 38 -14.20 -12.50 -7.57
N THR A 39 -14.28 -13.66 -8.20
CA THR A 39 -13.81 -14.93 -7.62
C THR A 39 -12.34 -15.20 -7.86
N LYS A 40 -11.69 -14.42 -8.74
CA LYS A 40 -10.29 -14.56 -9.11
C LYS A 40 -9.43 -13.49 -8.45
N SER A 41 -8.13 -13.71 -8.42
CA SER A 41 -7.16 -12.75 -7.91
C SER A 41 -6.72 -11.70 -8.93
N GLU A 42 -6.91 -11.98 -10.22
CA GLU A 42 -6.50 -11.08 -11.30
C GLU A 42 -7.29 -9.77 -11.26
N THR A 43 -6.57 -8.67 -11.25
CA THR A 43 -7.10 -7.32 -11.20
C THR A 43 -6.24 -6.43 -12.09
N GLU A 44 -6.85 -5.48 -12.76
CA GLU A 44 -6.15 -4.52 -13.62
C GLU A 44 -6.12 -3.14 -12.95
N ILE A 45 -4.99 -2.45 -13.03
CA ILE A 45 -4.87 -1.04 -12.63
C ILE A 45 -4.99 -0.18 -13.89
N TRP A 46 -5.87 0.80 -13.81
CA TRP A 46 -6.19 1.73 -14.87
C TRP A 46 -6.01 3.16 -14.43
N ILE A 47 -5.69 4.03 -15.35
CA ILE A 47 -5.74 5.47 -15.18
C ILE A 47 -6.61 6.11 -16.26
N CYS A 48 -7.15 7.27 -15.96
CA CYS A 48 -7.84 8.12 -16.92
C CYS A 48 -7.58 9.59 -16.58
N ASP A 49 -7.99 10.49 -17.47
CA ASP A 49 -8.01 11.92 -17.19
C ASP A 49 -9.09 12.25 -16.16
N ARG A 50 -8.99 13.43 -15.53
CA ARG A 50 -9.95 13.89 -14.53
C ARG A 50 -11.39 13.96 -15.06
N ASP A 51 -11.57 14.18 -16.34
CA ASP A 51 -12.89 14.20 -17.01
C ASP A 51 -13.44 12.81 -17.31
N PHE A 52 -12.75 11.77 -16.85
CA PHE A 52 -13.04 10.37 -17.12
C PHE A 52 -13.02 10.05 -18.62
N GLU A 53 -11.96 10.49 -19.29
CA GLU A 53 -11.62 10.18 -20.67
C GLU A 53 -10.23 9.55 -20.75
N ASN A 54 -9.82 9.09 -21.92
CA ASN A 54 -8.49 8.53 -22.19
C ASN A 54 -8.08 7.40 -21.22
N HIS A 55 -9.00 6.47 -20.97
CA HIS A 55 -8.77 5.31 -20.13
C HIS A 55 -7.68 4.41 -20.70
N ARG A 56 -6.70 4.06 -19.89
CA ARG A 56 -5.67 3.08 -20.26
C ARG A 56 -5.29 2.19 -19.08
N LYS A 57 -5.04 0.91 -19.38
CA LYS A 57 -4.47 -0.02 -18.42
C LYS A 57 -2.98 0.29 -18.22
N VAL A 58 -2.52 0.28 -16.99
CA VAL A 58 -1.13 0.52 -16.63
C VAL A 58 -0.44 -0.71 -16.04
N TYR A 59 -1.20 -1.62 -15.39
CA TYR A 59 -0.61 -2.81 -14.81
C TYR A 59 -1.65 -3.93 -14.58
N ASP A 60 -1.17 -5.18 -14.61
CA ASP A 60 -1.93 -6.36 -14.18
C ASP A 60 -1.39 -6.83 -12.82
N VAL A 61 -2.27 -6.99 -11.82
CA VAL A 61 -1.89 -7.40 -10.46
C VAL A 61 -2.63 -8.65 -10.02
N HIS A 62 -2.06 -9.35 -9.06
CA HIS A 62 -2.75 -10.41 -8.32
C HIS A 62 -3.16 -9.89 -6.95
N CYS A 63 -4.45 -9.72 -6.71
CA CYS A 63 -4.95 -9.23 -5.44
C CYS A 63 -6.27 -9.94 -5.07
N GLY A 64 -6.17 -10.94 -4.21
CA GLY A 64 -7.32 -11.69 -3.69
C GLY A 64 -8.13 -10.96 -2.60
N ASN A 65 -7.70 -9.77 -2.21
CA ASN A 65 -8.30 -9.01 -1.13
C ASN A 65 -9.52 -8.21 -1.64
N HIS A 66 -10.55 -8.08 -0.79
CA HIS A 66 -11.75 -7.29 -1.09
C HIS A 66 -11.47 -5.77 -1.28
N ASN A 67 -10.34 -5.29 -0.77
CA ASN A 67 -9.90 -3.90 -0.93
C ASN A 67 -9.20 -3.66 -2.28
N GLY A 68 -9.02 -4.70 -3.11
CA GLY A 68 -8.28 -4.60 -4.34
C GLY A 68 -6.79 -4.27 -4.11
N PRO A 69 -6.10 -3.74 -5.12
CA PRO A 69 -4.67 -3.44 -5.06
C PRO A 69 -4.33 -2.18 -4.26
N SER A 70 -5.31 -1.46 -3.72
CA SER A 70 -5.13 -0.20 -2.97
C SER A 70 -4.24 0.82 -3.70
N ALA A 71 -4.42 0.93 -5.02
CA ALA A 71 -3.58 1.79 -5.85
C ALA A 71 -3.78 3.28 -5.50
N THR A 72 -2.67 4.00 -5.34
CA THR A 72 -2.68 5.43 -4.97
C THR A 72 -1.52 6.17 -5.64
N PHE A 73 -1.71 7.47 -5.93
CA PHE A 73 -0.63 8.33 -6.40
C PHE A 73 0.32 8.72 -5.26
N ILE A 74 1.64 8.72 -5.55
CA ILE A 74 2.69 9.28 -4.70
C ILE A 74 3.13 10.63 -5.26
N THR A 75 3.27 10.69 -6.58
CA THR A 75 3.57 11.91 -7.36
C THR A 75 2.64 11.98 -8.56
N ASN A 76 2.81 12.95 -9.44
CA ASN A 76 2.00 13.06 -10.65
C ASN A 76 2.14 11.87 -11.61
N SER A 77 3.26 11.15 -11.57
CA SER A 77 3.54 10.00 -12.44
C SER A 77 3.80 8.69 -11.70
N LEU A 78 4.12 8.73 -10.41
CA LEU A 78 4.37 7.52 -9.63
C LEU A 78 3.14 7.11 -8.85
N ILE A 79 2.78 5.85 -8.99
CA ILE A 79 1.73 5.19 -8.19
C ILE A 79 2.33 4.06 -7.37
N VAL A 80 1.76 3.80 -6.21
CA VAL A 80 2.02 2.58 -5.44
C VAL A 80 0.77 1.71 -5.43
N PHE A 81 0.96 0.41 -5.45
CA PHE A 81 -0.12 -0.57 -5.32
C PHE A 81 0.40 -1.86 -4.70
N ARG A 82 -0.52 -2.60 -4.09
CA ARG A 82 -0.25 -3.93 -3.59
C ARG A 82 -0.39 -4.97 -4.69
N ASP A 83 0.55 -5.89 -4.72
CA ASP A 83 0.55 -7.10 -5.52
C ASP A 83 0.81 -8.31 -4.61
N VAL A 84 0.63 -9.51 -5.13
CA VAL A 84 0.90 -10.76 -4.43
C VAL A 84 1.81 -11.61 -5.28
N GLU A 85 2.91 -12.06 -4.71
CA GLU A 85 3.77 -13.07 -5.31
C GLU A 85 3.45 -14.46 -4.75
N PHE A 86 3.34 -15.42 -5.65
CA PHE A 86 3.10 -16.81 -5.27
C PHE A 86 4.43 -17.53 -5.08
N ASP A 87 4.57 -18.27 -4.00
CA ASP A 87 5.79 -18.98 -3.61
C ASP A 87 5.98 -20.30 -4.41
N GLY A 88 5.67 -20.27 -5.69
CA GLY A 88 6.07 -21.26 -6.68
C GLY A 88 5.40 -22.64 -6.62
N ILE A 89 4.49 -22.89 -5.67
CA ILE A 89 3.76 -24.16 -5.57
C ILE A 89 2.31 -23.93 -5.98
N ALA A 90 1.96 -24.33 -7.20
CA ALA A 90 0.59 -24.27 -7.69
C ALA A 90 -0.38 -24.96 -6.71
N GLY A 91 -1.31 -24.20 -6.17
CA GLY A 91 -2.41 -24.70 -5.32
C GLY A 91 -2.13 -24.73 -3.81
N LYS A 92 -1.00 -24.20 -3.34
CA LYS A 92 -0.76 -23.94 -1.90
C LYS A 92 -0.34 -22.49 -1.71
N GLU A 93 -1.22 -21.71 -1.10
CA GLU A 93 -0.82 -20.42 -0.58
C GLU A 93 0.21 -20.58 0.54
N PRO A 94 1.31 -19.84 0.51
CA PRO A 94 1.27 -18.48 1.02
C PRO A 94 1.59 -17.43 -0.04
N SER A 95 0.69 -16.51 -0.17
CA SER A 95 0.89 -15.32 -0.93
C SER A 95 1.78 -14.34 -0.16
N ILE A 96 2.89 -13.95 -0.76
CA ILE A 96 3.78 -12.95 -0.20
C ILE A 96 3.31 -11.57 -0.69
N CYS A 97 2.98 -10.71 0.24
CA CYS A 97 2.58 -9.35 -0.09
C CYS A 97 3.81 -8.55 -0.55
N VAL A 98 3.67 -7.92 -1.69
CA VAL A 98 4.66 -7.01 -2.26
C VAL A 98 3.95 -5.72 -2.66
N PHE A 99 4.54 -4.58 -2.40
CA PHE A 99 4.11 -3.36 -3.03
C PHE A 99 5.10 -2.94 -4.11
N ARG A 100 4.53 -2.36 -5.18
CA ARG A 100 5.28 -1.88 -6.32
C ARG A 100 5.03 -0.39 -6.49
N ILE A 101 6.06 0.33 -6.86
CA ILE A 101 5.95 1.72 -7.29
C ILE A 101 6.25 1.75 -8.78
N LEU A 102 5.23 2.16 -9.54
CA LEU A 102 5.22 2.17 -11.00
C LEU A 102 5.19 3.62 -11.49
N ASP A 103 6.02 3.89 -12.47
CA ASP A 103 5.89 5.11 -13.28
C ASP A 103 4.84 4.87 -14.36
N VAL A 104 3.71 5.57 -14.27
CA VAL A 104 2.59 5.37 -15.20
C VAL A 104 2.87 5.90 -16.60
N ASP A 105 3.84 6.79 -16.79
CA ASP A 105 4.18 7.35 -18.09
C ASP A 105 5.10 6.42 -18.89
N THR A 106 6.03 5.75 -18.19
CA THR A 106 6.98 4.81 -18.82
C THR A 106 6.56 3.35 -18.72
N GLY A 107 5.70 2.99 -17.76
CA GLY A 107 5.34 1.61 -17.44
C GLY A 107 6.44 0.87 -16.65
N GLU A 108 7.46 1.57 -16.16
CA GLU A 108 8.58 0.98 -15.42
C GLU A 108 8.25 0.84 -13.92
N VAL A 109 8.48 -0.36 -13.36
CA VAL A 109 8.45 -0.57 -11.92
C VAL A 109 9.77 -0.06 -11.33
N LYS A 110 9.72 1.06 -10.62
CA LYS A 110 10.87 1.70 -9.99
C LYS A 110 11.31 1.02 -8.70
N TYR A 111 10.34 0.58 -7.91
CA TYR A 111 10.59 -0.09 -6.62
C TYR A 111 9.68 -1.29 -6.47
N LYS A 112 10.24 -2.36 -5.91
CA LYS A 112 9.53 -3.58 -5.54
C LYS A 112 10.00 -3.99 -4.15
N ILE A 113 9.12 -3.88 -3.15
CA ILE A 113 9.46 -4.14 -1.75
C ILE A 113 8.45 -5.12 -1.15
N HIS A 114 8.94 -6.18 -0.53
CA HIS A 114 8.13 -7.10 0.24
C HIS A 114 7.90 -6.53 1.63
N GLY A 115 6.64 -6.35 1.98
CA GLY A 115 6.26 -5.73 3.25
C GLY A 115 4.77 -5.46 3.31
N LYS A 116 4.33 -4.82 4.40
CA LYS A 116 2.96 -4.37 4.53
C LYS A 116 2.83 -2.97 3.99
N GLU A 117 1.96 -2.82 3.01
CA GLU A 117 1.69 -1.56 2.35
C GLU A 117 1.05 -0.53 3.29
N SER A 118 1.27 0.73 2.99
CA SER A 118 0.53 1.87 3.50
C SER A 118 -0.57 2.29 2.53
N HIS A 119 -1.51 3.07 3.03
CA HIS A 119 -2.59 3.63 2.23
C HIS A 119 -2.40 5.11 1.88
N CYS A 120 -1.39 5.75 2.44
CA CYS A 120 -1.13 7.18 2.24
C CYS A 120 0.34 7.43 1.97
N ALA A 121 0.61 8.06 0.83
CA ALA A 121 1.90 8.65 0.50
C ALA A 121 1.77 10.18 0.55
N GLU A 122 2.81 10.86 0.98
CA GLU A 122 2.80 12.32 1.10
C GLU A 122 4.12 12.91 0.62
N ASN A 123 4.04 13.92 -0.24
CA ASN A 123 5.20 14.67 -0.70
C ASN A 123 6.35 13.78 -1.24
N GLY A 124 6.01 12.79 -2.07
CA GLY A 124 7.00 11.86 -2.62
C GLY A 124 7.54 10.83 -1.61
N LYS A 125 6.98 10.75 -0.42
CA LYS A 125 7.37 9.78 0.62
C LYS A 125 6.31 8.73 0.81
N TYR A 126 6.74 7.48 0.89
CA TYR A 126 5.86 6.33 1.09
C TYR A 126 6.26 5.58 2.36
N PRO A 127 5.40 5.54 3.40
CA PRO A 127 5.65 4.78 4.60
C PRO A 127 5.24 3.32 4.40
N PHE A 128 5.93 2.39 5.03
CA PHE A 128 5.60 0.97 5.03
C PHE A 128 6.12 0.28 6.29
N SER A 129 5.66 -0.94 6.55
CA SER A 129 6.16 -1.72 7.68
C SER A 129 6.72 -3.06 7.22
N ILE A 130 7.77 -3.48 7.92
CA ILE A 130 8.44 -4.77 7.76
C ILE A 130 8.22 -5.59 9.03
N SER A 131 7.66 -6.76 8.86
CA SER A 131 7.57 -7.81 9.90
C SER A 131 8.50 -8.97 9.56
N THR A 132 8.68 -9.88 10.50
CA THR A 132 9.66 -10.97 10.41
C THR A 132 9.57 -11.77 9.11
N GLU A 133 8.37 -12.01 8.60
CA GLU A 133 8.15 -12.77 7.36
C GLU A 133 8.70 -12.10 6.09
N TYR A 134 8.99 -10.79 6.14
CA TYR A 134 9.51 -10.01 5.01
C TYR A 134 10.98 -9.64 5.12
N LEU A 135 11.60 -9.85 6.29
CA LEU A 135 12.96 -9.36 6.56
C LEU A 135 14.00 -9.88 5.55
N ASP A 136 13.90 -11.16 5.21
CA ASP A 136 14.85 -11.84 4.28
C ASP A 136 14.48 -11.68 2.80
N LYS A 137 13.40 -10.97 2.50
CA LYS A 137 12.83 -10.92 1.15
C LYS A 137 13.21 -9.67 0.36
N ASN A 138 14.02 -8.80 0.96
CA ASN A 138 14.43 -7.52 0.38
C ASN A 138 15.95 -7.41 0.19
N PRO A 139 16.62 -8.36 -0.50
CA PRO A 139 18.08 -8.36 -0.62
C PRO A 139 18.65 -7.15 -1.36
N ASP A 140 17.85 -6.50 -2.21
CA ASP A 140 18.25 -5.31 -2.96
C ASP A 140 18.21 -4.03 -2.12
N TYR A 141 17.70 -4.11 -0.88
CA TYR A 141 17.52 -2.97 0.04
C TYR A 141 18.19 -3.27 1.39
N PRO A 142 19.52 -3.14 1.50
CA PRO A 142 20.27 -3.47 2.72
C PRO A 142 19.89 -2.59 3.93
N GLU A 143 19.22 -1.47 3.71
CA GLU A 143 18.67 -0.62 4.76
C GLU A 143 17.51 -1.30 5.51
N ILE A 144 16.83 -2.26 4.87
CA ILE A 144 15.76 -3.07 5.48
C ILE A 144 16.40 -4.24 6.23
N ASN A 145 16.85 -3.98 7.44
CA ASN A 145 17.60 -4.93 8.27
C ASN A 145 16.96 -5.24 9.63
N SER A 146 15.80 -4.69 9.91
CA SER A 146 15.03 -4.92 11.16
C SER A 146 13.53 -4.85 10.92
N CYS A 147 12.76 -5.46 11.82
CA CYS A 147 11.32 -5.26 11.87
C CYS A 147 11.01 -3.84 12.33
N GLY A 148 10.06 -3.17 11.68
CA GLY A 148 9.72 -1.79 12.04
C GLY A 148 9.02 -1.01 10.93
N ILE A 149 9.03 0.30 11.11
CA ILE A 149 8.45 1.27 10.16
C ILE A 149 9.55 1.95 9.38
N TYR A 150 9.36 2.01 8.09
CA TYR A 150 10.27 2.63 7.14
C TYR A 150 9.56 3.70 6.31
N ILE A 151 10.32 4.63 5.79
CA ILE A 151 9.88 5.61 4.79
C ILE A 151 10.80 5.48 3.58
N LEU A 152 10.21 5.29 2.40
CA LEU A 152 10.88 5.43 1.12
C LEU A 152 10.62 6.83 0.56
N ASP A 153 11.67 7.57 0.30
CA ASP A 153 11.65 8.78 -0.52
C ASP A 153 11.81 8.35 -1.98
N VAL A 154 10.75 8.48 -2.77
CA VAL A 154 10.71 7.92 -4.14
C VAL A 154 11.58 8.69 -5.14
N GLU A 155 11.94 9.94 -4.84
CA GLU A 155 12.78 10.75 -5.70
C GLU A 155 14.26 10.39 -5.52
N SER A 156 14.72 10.28 -4.29
CA SER A 156 16.11 9.93 -3.97
C SER A 156 16.38 8.42 -3.91
N GLY A 157 15.35 7.60 -3.80
CA GLY A 157 15.45 6.16 -3.54
C GLY A 157 15.87 5.82 -2.11
N LYS A 158 15.98 6.81 -1.22
CA LYS A 158 16.44 6.60 0.15
C LYS A 158 15.36 5.92 0.98
N ILE A 159 15.72 4.80 1.61
CA ILE A 159 14.91 4.13 2.63
C ILE A 159 15.45 4.51 4.01
N THR A 160 14.56 4.92 4.90
CA THR A 160 14.92 5.34 6.26
C THR A 160 14.07 4.60 7.27
N LEU A 161 14.71 3.95 8.24
CA LEU A 161 14.04 3.37 9.41
C LEU A 161 13.55 4.51 10.32
N VAL A 162 12.27 4.50 10.64
CA VAL A 162 11.62 5.49 11.54
C VAL A 162 11.64 5.00 12.98
N ALA A 163 11.23 3.74 13.19
CA ALA A 163 11.21 3.09 14.49
C ALA A 163 11.29 1.58 14.29
N THR A 164 12.02 0.91 15.15
CA THR A 164 12.00 -0.55 15.23
C THR A 164 10.71 -1.04 15.89
N GLU A 165 10.36 -2.29 15.68
CA GLU A 165 9.24 -2.92 16.41
C GLU A 165 9.46 -2.83 17.92
N GLU A 166 10.69 -3.00 18.41
CA GLU A 166 11.03 -2.90 19.81
C GLU A 166 10.83 -1.49 20.38
N ASP A 167 11.23 -0.45 19.63
CA ASP A 167 10.98 0.95 20.03
C ASP A 167 9.48 1.21 20.19
N ILE A 168 8.67 0.70 19.26
CA ILE A 168 7.21 0.84 19.31
C ILE A 168 6.62 0.11 20.52
N LEU A 169 7.05 -1.11 20.77
CA LEU A 169 6.60 -1.90 21.93
C LEU A 169 7.00 -1.24 23.25
N ASN A 170 8.19 -0.67 23.33
CA ASN A 170 8.65 0.05 24.52
C ASN A 170 7.82 1.31 24.78
N MET A 171 7.53 2.08 23.73
CA MET A 171 6.64 3.25 23.82
C MET A 171 5.25 2.86 24.36
N VAL A 172 4.67 1.74 23.88
CA VAL A 172 3.37 1.24 24.38
C VAL A 172 3.44 0.88 25.87
N ARG A 173 4.51 0.21 26.31
CA ARG A 173 4.72 -0.15 27.72
C ARG A 173 4.90 1.07 28.61
N GLU A 174 5.64 2.08 28.15
CA GLU A 174 5.84 3.35 28.85
C GLU A 174 4.51 4.10 29.09
N HIS A 175 3.53 3.92 28.20
CA HIS A 175 2.18 4.45 28.36
C HIS A 175 1.25 3.55 29.20
N GLY A 176 1.78 2.53 29.87
CA GLY A 176 1.03 1.63 30.73
C GLY A 176 0.14 0.63 30.00
N LEU A 177 0.34 0.46 28.69
CA LEU A 177 -0.40 -0.49 27.86
C LEU A 177 0.40 -1.79 27.70
N THR A 178 -0.31 -2.91 27.55
CA THR A 178 0.30 -4.20 27.26
C THR A 178 0.20 -4.51 25.79
N PRO A 179 1.31 -4.65 25.05
CA PRO A 179 1.27 -5.06 23.65
C PRO A 179 0.63 -6.45 23.52
N ASN A 180 -0.12 -6.66 22.45
CA ASN A 180 -0.61 -7.98 22.13
C ASN A 180 0.49 -8.78 21.41
N GLU A 181 1.05 -9.78 22.09
CA GLU A 181 2.15 -10.61 21.57
C GLU A 181 1.80 -11.37 20.27
N HIS A 182 0.51 -11.61 20.03
CA HIS A 182 0.04 -12.29 18.83
C HIS A 182 -0.28 -11.35 17.66
N THR A 183 -0.33 -10.04 17.90
CA THR A 183 -0.68 -9.03 16.89
C THR A 183 0.31 -7.88 16.84
N ALA A 184 1.55 -8.11 17.26
CA ALA A 184 2.64 -7.12 17.23
C ALA A 184 3.03 -6.70 15.79
N SER A 185 2.19 -6.98 14.79
CA SER A 185 2.38 -6.46 13.47
C SER A 185 1.87 -5.03 13.40
N VAL A 186 2.78 -4.10 13.31
CA VAL A 186 2.48 -2.72 12.91
C VAL A 186 1.80 -2.74 11.54
N SER A 187 0.66 -2.10 11.44
CA SER A 187 -0.11 -2.01 10.19
C SER A 187 -0.76 -0.64 10.04
N HIS A 188 -1.31 -0.35 8.85
CA HIS A 188 -1.99 0.90 8.57
C HIS A 188 -1.09 2.13 8.86
N VAL A 189 0.17 2.04 8.44
CA VAL A 189 1.12 3.15 8.58
C VAL A 189 0.72 4.27 7.64
N GLN A 190 0.63 5.49 8.14
CA GLN A 190 0.24 6.67 7.37
C GLN A 190 1.13 7.86 7.74
N LEU A 191 1.40 8.72 6.78
CA LEU A 191 2.06 10.00 7.01
C LEU A 191 1.00 11.10 7.21
N ASN A 192 1.33 12.07 8.05
CA ASN A 192 0.58 13.32 8.07
C ASN A 192 0.88 14.14 6.79
N PRO A 193 0.03 15.12 6.41
CA PRO A 193 0.21 15.89 5.17
C PRO A 193 1.55 16.62 5.01
N SER A 194 2.25 16.92 6.12
CA SER A 194 3.60 17.50 6.07
C SER A 194 4.73 16.46 6.01
N ALA A 195 4.40 15.17 6.04
CA ALA A 195 5.33 14.04 6.09
C ALA A 195 6.36 14.13 7.26
N THR A 196 5.95 14.71 8.38
CA THR A 196 6.76 14.90 9.59
C THR A 196 6.39 13.97 10.74
N ALA A 197 5.24 13.30 10.66
CA ALA A 197 4.75 12.37 11.66
C ALA A 197 4.16 11.13 11.01
N VAL A 198 4.30 10.01 11.71
CA VAL A 198 3.74 8.72 11.31
C VAL A 198 2.64 8.34 12.27
N MET A 199 1.47 7.98 11.74
CA MET A 199 0.40 7.29 12.45
C MET A 199 0.45 5.81 12.10
N MET A 200 0.19 4.94 13.08
CA MET A 200 0.16 3.50 12.88
C MET A 200 -0.97 2.87 13.68
N ARG A 201 -1.40 1.69 13.26
CA ARG A 201 -2.25 0.82 14.05
C ARG A 201 -1.38 -0.24 14.74
N LEU A 202 -1.56 -0.36 16.05
CA LEU A 202 -0.94 -1.39 16.85
C LEU A 202 -2.02 -2.15 17.65
N GLY A 203 -1.90 -3.46 17.74
CA GLY A 203 -2.73 -4.28 18.62
C GLY A 203 -2.23 -4.18 20.07
N VAL A 204 -3.11 -3.80 20.99
CA VAL A 204 -2.84 -3.84 22.43
C VAL A 204 -3.81 -4.83 23.11
N LYS A 205 -3.31 -5.54 24.12
CA LYS A 205 -4.11 -6.48 24.90
C LYS A 205 -5.12 -5.70 25.72
N ASP A 206 -6.33 -6.23 25.86
CA ASP A 206 -7.41 -5.64 26.66
C ASP A 206 -7.86 -4.23 26.26
N CYS A 207 -7.44 -3.76 25.09
CA CYS A 207 -8.05 -2.58 24.51
C CYS A 207 -9.50 -2.94 24.10
N PRO A 208 -10.52 -2.20 24.59
CA PRO A 208 -11.87 -2.42 24.11
C PRO A 208 -11.87 -2.18 22.60
N VAL A 209 -12.13 -3.25 21.87
CA VAL A 209 -12.39 -3.12 20.42
C VAL A 209 -13.63 -2.25 20.34
N PHE A 210 -13.48 -1.04 19.85
CA PHE A 210 -14.64 -0.28 19.42
C PHE A 210 -15.24 -1.07 18.27
N GLY A 211 -16.24 -1.88 18.59
CA GLY A 211 -17.02 -2.59 17.61
C GLY A 211 -17.62 -1.56 16.67
N ALA A 212 -17.32 -1.70 15.40
CA ALA A 212 -18.02 -1.02 14.34
C ALA A 212 -19.43 -1.62 14.19
#